data_83946cb5a1a4b0f3e334d4d499abba87
#
_entry.id   83946cb5a1a4b0f3e334d4d499abba87
#
_cell.length_a   1.000
_cell.length_b   1.000
_cell.length_c   1.000
_cell.angle_alpha   90.00
_cell.angle_beta   90.00
_cell.angle_gamma   90.00
#
_symmetry.space_group_name_H-M   'P 1'
#
loop_
_entity.id
_entity.type
_entity.pdbx_description
1 polymer ?
#
loop_
_entity_poly.entity_id
_entity_poly.type
_entity_poly.pdbx_seq_one_letter_code
_entity_poly.pdbx_strand_id
1 'polypeptide(L)'
;MNKSNHRSPFAIVRRLIVLVKPMLPVMLAAIVMGVAGHFCATFITIFGGFGILRALGLASPLKTVSTAFACILVFALLRGVLRYAEQASNHYIAFKLLALIRDKVFGALRRLTPAKLEGRDRGDLISLITADIEALEVFYAHTISPICIACICVIGMTGFVGSWHILPALVLLAGYLLVGVALPVWSAKRGDRAAREYRQALADTNSYVLESLRGLKDTLQYQDTAARAEGITAHSEMLGEKQKAMKYREGLTVAITNTLILLTVLAVLGVSLNLYQ
;
A
#
# COMPACT_ATOMS: atom_id res chain seq x y z
N MET A 1 -30.14 -15.79 15.75
CA MET A 1 -29.20 -16.28 14.72
C MET A 1 -29.46 -15.54 13.41
N ASN A 2 -28.80 -14.43 13.22
CA ASN A 2 -29.00 -13.60 12.02
C ASN A 2 -27.92 -14.00 11.01
N LYS A 3 -28.31 -14.66 9.91
CA LYS A 3 -27.40 -14.94 8.80
C LYS A 3 -26.87 -13.60 8.27
N SER A 4 -25.66 -13.28 8.67
CA SER A 4 -24.92 -12.16 8.04
C SER A 4 -24.85 -12.47 6.54
N ASN A 5 -25.55 -11.67 5.77
CA ASN A 5 -25.57 -11.73 4.33
C ASN A 5 -24.17 -11.33 3.84
N HIS A 6 -23.20 -12.25 3.89
CA HIS A 6 -21.84 -12.04 3.38
C HIS A 6 -21.93 -11.82 1.88
N ARG A 7 -22.02 -10.57 1.50
CA ARG A 7 -21.94 -10.18 0.08
C ARG A 7 -20.59 -10.60 -0.46
N SER A 8 -20.59 -11.15 -1.68
CA SER A 8 -19.36 -11.52 -2.37
C SER A 8 -18.36 -10.33 -2.35
N PRO A 9 -17.07 -10.55 -2.06
CA PRO A 9 -16.04 -9.51 -2.09
C PRO A 9 -16.04 -8.72 -3.41
N PHE A 10 -16.29 -9.40 -4.52
CA PHE A 10 -16.41 -8.79 -5.85
C PHE A 10 -17.57 -7.79 -5.96
N ALA A 11 -18.73 -8.10 -5.35
CA ALA A 11 -19.88 -7.19 -5.34
C ALA A 11 -19.60 -5.93 -4.51
N ILE A 12 -18.81 -6.05 -3.44
CA ILE A 12 -18.37 -4.92 -2.61
C ILE A 12 -17.43 -4.03 -3.42
N VAL A 13 -16.38 -4.60 -4.01
CA VAL A 13 -15.41 -3.86 -4.84
C VAL A 13 -16.11 -3.14 -6.00
N ARG A 14 -17.05 -3.78 -6.70
CA ARG A 14 -17.81 -3.15 -7.77
C ARG A 14 -18.60 -1.93 -7.29
N ARG A 15 -19.22 -1.98 -6.11
CA ARG A 15 -19.95 -0.85 -5.53
C ARG A 15 -19.00 0.29 -5.13
N LEU A 16 -17.84 -0.04 -4.59
CA LEU A 16 -16.81 0.94 -4.25
C LEU A 16 -16.31 1.67 -5.51
N ILE A 17 -16.07 0.94 -6.60
CA ILE A 17 -15.67 1.53 -7.88
C ILE A 17 -16.76 2.48 -8.42
N VAL A 18 -18.03 2.15 -8.29
CA VAL A 18 -19.15 3.04 -8.72
C VAL A 18 -19.18 4.35 -7.92
N LEU A 19 -18.78 4.32 -6.64
CA LEU A 19 -18.70 5.54 -5.82
C LEU A 19 -17.62 6.51 -6.32
N VAL A 20 -16.56 6.01 -6.97
CA VAL A 20 -15.46 6.83 -7.52
C VAL A 20 -15.82 7.49 -8.85
N LYS A 21 -16.91 7.07 -9.50
CA LYS A 21 -17.31 7.57 -10.84
C LYS A 21 -17.22 9.09 -11.01
N PRO A 22 -17.62 9.93 -10.04
CA PRO A 22 -17.48 11.40 -10.16
C PRO A 22 -16.03 11.89 -10.17
N MET A 23 -15.09 11.09 -9.61
CA MET A 23 -13.66 11.43 -9.48
C MET A 23 -12.80 10.76 -10.57
N LEU A 24 -13.43 10.03 -11.50
CA LEU A 24 -12.74 9.29 -12.56
C LEU A 24 -11.75 10.16 -13.37
N PRO A 25 -12.07 11.41 -13.77
CA PRO A 25 -11.11 12.24 -14.51
C PRO A 25 -9.84 12.53 -13.72
N VAL A 26 -9.99 12.86 -12.42
CA VAL A 26 -8.84 13.13 -11.55
C VAL A 26 -8.02 11.85 -11.32
N MET A 27 -8.67 10.71 -11.19
CA MET A 27 -8.02 9.40 -11.05
C MET A 27 -7.23 9.03 -12.31
N LEU A 28 -7.78 9.25 -13.49
CA LEU A 28 -7.07 9.04 -14.76
C LEU A 28 -5.86 9.96 -14.88
N ALA A 29 -6.00 11.24 -14.52
CA ALA A 29 -4.88 12.17 -14.49
C ALA A 29 -3.79 11.71 -13.50
N ALA A 30 -4.14 11.25 -12.30
CA ALA A 30 -3.21 10.70 -11.33
C ALA A 30 -2.46 9.47 -11.89
N ILE A 31 -3.17 8.55 -12.56
CA ILE A 31 -2.57 7.37 -13.19
C ILE A 31 -1.58 7.79 -14.28
N VAL A 32 -1.96 8.71 -15.16
CA VAL A 32 -1.08 9.19 -16.24
C VAL A 32 0.17 9.86 -15.66
N MET A 33 0.03 10.72 -14.65
CA MET A 33 1.16 11.35 -13.98
C MET A 33 2.06 10.33 -13.27
N GLY A 34 1.47 9.33 -12.63
CA GLY A 34 2.22 8.24 -11.98
C GLY A 34 3.01 7.40 -12.98
N VAL A 35 2.39 6.99 -14.09
CA VAL A 35 3.07 6.27 -15.17
C VAL A 35 4.21 7.10 -15.76
N ALA A 36 3.95 8.36 -16.13
CA ALA A 36 4.98 9.27 -16.64
C ALA A 36 6.14 9.45 -15.63
N GLY A 37 5.83 9.60 -14.35
CA GLY A 37 6.84 9.69 -13.29
C GLY A 37 7.72 8.45 -13.16
N HIS A 38 7.16 7.25 -13.34
CA HIS A 38 7.90 5.99 -13.35
C HIS A 38 8.79 5.87 -14.59
N PHE A 39 8.30 6.26 -15.76
CA PHE A 39 9.13 6.31 -16.97
C PHE A 39 10.28 7.33 -16.84
N CYS A 40 10.03 8.50 -16.23
CA CYS A 40 11.11 9.44 -15.93
C CYS A 40 12.19 8.80 -15.04
N ALA A 41 11.81 8.02 -14.03
CA ALA A 41 12.76 7.29 -13.18
C ALA A 41 13.61 6.30 -14.00
N THR A 42 12.98 5.58 -14.91
CA THR A 42 13.67 4.63 -15.83
C THR A 42 14.64 5.37 -16.75
N PHE A 43 14.23 6.48 -17.33
CA PHE A 43 15.11 7.28 -18.19
C PHE A 43 16.31 7.88 -17.45
N ILE A 44 16.16 8.29 -16.17
CA ILE A 44 17.29 8.70 -15.33
C ILE A 44 18.35 7.60 -15.30
N THR A 45 17.96 6.35 -15.09
CA THR A 45 18.88 5.21 -15.04
C THR A 45 19.51 4.92 -16.40
N ILE A 46 18.72 4.97 -17.49
CA ILE A 46 19.22 4.77 -18.86
C ILE A 46 20.25 5.84 -19.24
N PHE A 47 19.94 7.11 -19.01
CA PHE A 47 20.88 8.20 -19.32
C PHE A 47 22.10 8.18 -18.41
N GLY A 48 21.97 7.71 -17.16
CA GLY A 48 23.10 7.42 -16.27
C GLY A 48 24.04 6.37 -16.87
N GLY A 49 23.49 5.26 -17.36
CA GLY A 49 24.26 4.22 -18.06
C GLY A 49 24.97 4.76 -19.31
N PHE A 50 24.27 5.51 -20.16
CA PHE A 50 24.88 6.14 -21.34
C PHE A 50 25.98 7.14 -20.99
N GLY A 51 25.81 7.88 -19.91
CA GLY A 51 26.82 8.79 -19.38
C GLY A 51 28.09 8.06 -18.94
N ILE A 52 27.96 6.92 -18.26
CA ILE A 52 29.09 6.07 -17.86
C ILE A 52 29.80 5.50 -19.09
N LEU A 53 29.07 4.91 -20.05
CA LEU A 53 29.68 4.40 -21.31
C LEU A 53 30.48 5.50 -22.00
N ARG A 54 29.94 6.71 -22.06
CA ARG A 54 30.63 7.84 -22.69
C ARG A 54 31.88 8.28 -21.94
N ALA A 55 31.82 8.28 -20.59
CA ALA A 55 32.95 8.63 -19.73
C ALA A 55 34.10 7.61 -19.88
N LEU A 56 33.77 6.34 -20.10
CA LEU A 56 34.73 5.27 -20.33
C LEU A 56 35.28 5.22 -21.81
N GLY A 57 34.84 6.14 -22.67
CA GLY A 57 35.25 6.15 -24.06
C GLY A 57 34.59 5.08 -24.95
N LEU A 58 33.57 4.39 -24.43
CA LEU A 58 32.81 3.37 -25.13
C LEU A 58 31.73 3.98 -26.03
N ALA A 59 31.21 3.19 -26.97
CA ALA A 59 30.10 3.62 -27.84
C ALA A 59 28.86 3.98 -27.00
N SER A 60 28.36 5.19 -27.21
CA SER A 60 27.18 5.71 -26.52
C SER A 60 26.35 6.53 -27.49
N PRO A 61 25.00 6.45 -27.40
CA PRO A 61 24.10 7.31 -28.17
C PRO A 61 24.29 8.81 -27.87
N LEU A 62 24.87 9.16 -26.72
CA LEU A 62 25.08 10.54 -26.28
C LEU A 62 26.42 11.09 -26.79
N LYS A 63 26.41 12.33 -27.27
CA LYS A 63 27.61 13.00 -27.77
C LYS A 63 28.58 13.40 -26.66
N THR A 64 28.06 13.81 -25.50
CA THR A 64 28.86 14.29 -24.37
C THR A 64 28.30 13.80 -23.03
N VAL A 65 29.15 13.73 -22.00
CA VAL A 65 28.73 13.43 -20.61
C VAL A 65 27.82 14.54 -20.09
N SER A 66 28.07 15.81 -20.47
CA SER A 66 27.23 16.94 -20.08
C SER A 66 25.77 16.77 -20.56
N THR A 67 25.55 16.21 -21.75
CA THR A 67 24.21 15.91 -22.25
C THR A 67 23.50 14.86 -21.36
N ALA A 68 24.24 13.85 -20.89
CA ALA A 68 23.68 12.88 -19.94
C ALA A 68 23.22 13.54 -18.66
N PHE A 69 24.05 14.41 -18.06
CA PHE A 69 23.69 15.14 -16.85
C PHE A 69 22.48 16.07 -17.06
N ALA A 70 22.42 16.79 -18.19
CA ALA A 70 21.28 17.64 -18.51
C ALA A 70 19.97 16.81 -18.61
N CYS A 71 19.99 15.68 -19.29
CA CYS A 71 18.84 14.78 -19.39
C CYS A 71 18.43 14.24 -18.01
N ILE A 72 19.38 13.76 -17.21
CA ILE A 72 19.12 13.27 -15.86
C ILE A 72 18.46 14.36 -15.01
N LEU A 73 18.98 15.60 -15.04
CA LEU A 73 18.42 16.72 -14.29
C LEU A 73 16.99 17.03 -14.69
N VAL A 74 16.72 17.09 -16.01
CA VAL A 74 15.37 17.36 -16.54
C VAL A 74 14.39 16.26 -16.08
N PHE A 75 14.76 14.98 -16.26
CA PHE A 75 13.90 13.86 -15.87
C PHE A 75 13.74 13.79 -14.33
N ALA A 76 14.74 14.14 -13.55
CA ALA A 76 14.64 14.17 -12.09
C ALA A 76 13.67 15.26 -11.60
N LEU A 77 13.76 16.48 -12.16
CA LEU A 77 12.83 17.55 -11.84
C LEU A 77 11.39 17.20 -12.26
N LEU A 78 11.23 16.71 -13.49
CA LEU A 78 9.93 16.30 -14.01
C LEU A 78 9.31 15.18 -13.17
N ARG A 79 10.11 14.17 -12.77
CA ARG A 79 9.69 13.10 -11.87
C ARG A 79 9.19 13.65 -10.53
N GLY A 80 9.90 14.61 -9.94
CA GLY A 80 9.51 15.25 -8.67
C GLY A 80 8.14 15.91 -8.78
N VAL A 81 7.93 16.73 -9.82
CA VAL A 81 6.66 17.42 -10.08
C VAL A 81 5.52 16.43 -10.33
N LEU A 82 5.76 15.45 -11.20
CA LEU A 82 4.75 14.43 -11.53
C LEU A 82 4.37 13.59 -10.30
N ARG A 83 5.35 13.21 -9.47
CA ARG A 83 5.10 12.46 -8.24
C ARG A 83 4.31 13.26 -7.23
N TYR A 84 4.62 14.55 -7.07
CA TYR A 84 3.85 15.44 -6.21
C TYR A 84 2.40 15.57 -6.71
N ALA A 85 2.21 15.82 -8.01
CA ALA A 85 0.89 15.99 -8.61
C ALA A 85 0.05 14.69 -8.53
N GLU A 86 0.66 13.52 -8.74
CA GLU A 86 0.03 12.22 -8.54
C GLU A 86 -0.47 12.05 -7.11
N GLN A 87 0.42 12.28 -6.11
CA GLN A 87 0.07 12.12 -4.70
C GLN A 87 -1.01 13.12 -4.27
N ALA A 88 -0.89 14.39 -4.67
CA ALA A 88 -1.90 15.41 -4.39
C ALA A 88 -3.27 15.02 -4.98
N SER A 89 -3.28 14.47 -6.20
CA SER A 89 -4.51 13.99 -6.84
C SER A 89 -5.11 12.80 -6.11
N ASN A 90 -4.30 11.83 -5.68
CA ASN A 90 -4.76 10.66 -4.93
C ASN A 90 -5.36 11.06 -3.57
N HIS A 91 -4.72 11.96 -2.84
CA HIS A 91 -5.27 12.50 -1.59
C HIS A 91 -6.52 13.33 -1.81
N TYR A 92 -6.57 14.15 -2.85
CA TYR A 92 -7.79 14.89 -3.20
C TYR A 92 -8.99 13.95 -3.44
N ILE A 93 -8.77 12.87 -4.21
CA ILE A 93 -9.81 11.86 -4.47
C ILE A 93 -10.25 11.23 -3.14
N ALA A 94 -9.31 10.81 -2.31
CA ALA A 94 -9.58 10.16 -1.04
C ALA A 94 -10.40 11.05 -0.11
N PHE A 95 -9.98 12.29 0.13
CA PHE A 95 -10.70 13.23 1.01
C PHE A 95 -12.07 13.63 0.46
N LYS A 96 -12.19 13.83 -0.86
CA LYS A 96 -13.48 14.14 -1.49
C LYS A 96 -14.45 12.99 -1.36
N LEU A 97 -13.95 11.76 -1.52
CA LEU A 97 -14.75 10.55 -1.38
C LEU A 97 -15.17 10.31 0.08
N LEU A 98 -14.26 10.54 1.02
CA LEU A 98 -14.49 10.50 2.46
C LEU A 98 -15.65 11.45 2.84
N ALA A 99 -15.58 12.70 2.39
CA ALA A 99 -16.64 13.68 2.63
C ALA A 99 -17.99 13.24 2.04
N LEU A 100 -18.00 12.72 0.81
CA LEU A 100 -19.20 12.24 0.14
C LEU A 100 -19.83 11.02 0.84
N ILE A 101 -19.00 10.11 1.35
CA ILE A 101 -19.48 8.92 2.08
C ILE A 101 -20.03 9.35 3.43
N ARG A 102 -19.33 10.22 4.18
CA ARG A 102 -19.79 10.76 5.47
C ARG A 102 -21.15 11.46 5.31
N ASP A 103 -21.32 12.29 4.29
CA ASP A 103 -22.58 12.96 4.02
C ASP A 103 -23.72 11.97 3.75
N LYS A 104 -23.48 10.95 2.92
CA LYS A 104 -24.47 9.90 2.63
C LYS A 104 -24.83 9.08 3.88
N VAL A 105 -23.83 8.70 4.69
CA VAL A 105 -24.06 7.94 5.94
C VAL A 105 -24.83 8.80 6.93
N PHE A 106 -24.45 10.06 7.12
CA PHE A 106 -25.13 10.98 8.01
C PHE A 106 -26.57 11.25 7.56
N GLY A 107 -26.79 11.44 6.26
CA GLY A 107 -28.13 11.57 5.69
C GLY A 107 -29.01 10.33 5.90
N ALA A 108 -28.41 9.12 5.82
CA ALA A 108 -29.12 7.87 6.11
C ALA A 108 -29.47 7.74 7.61
N LEU A 109 -28.52 8.05 8.51
CA LEU A 109 -28.74 8.03 9.94
C LEU A 109 -29.85 9.00 10.36
N ARG A 110 -29.86 10.23 9.82
CA ARG A 110 -30.89 11.22 10.09
C ARG A 110 -32.29 10.76 9.68
N ARG A 111 -32.41 9.98 8.60
CA ARG A 111 -33.72 9.40 8.17
C ARG A 111 -34.15 8.22 9.02
N LEU A 112 -33.24 7.55 9.70
CA LEU A 112 -33.52 6.38 10.54
C LEU A 112 -33.81 6.75 12.01
N THR A 113 -33.48 7.98 12.40
CA THR A 113 -33.70 8.52 13.75
C THR A 113 -35.18 8.95 13.92
N PRO A 114 -35.82 8.74 15.13
CA PRO A 114 -35.29 7.98 16.27
C PRO A 114 -35.57 6.47 16.21
N ALA A 115 -36.63 6.05 15.53
CA ALA A 115 -37.28 4.75 15.72
C ALA A 115 -36.42 3.51 15.39
N LYS A 116 -35.44 3.62 14.47
CA LYS A 116 -34.61 2.46 14.04
C LYS A 116 -33.21 2.47 14.63
N LEU A 117 -32.85 3.51 15.38
CA LEU A 117 -31.55 3.61 16.07
C LEU A 117 -31.67 3.36 17.58
N GLU A 118 -32.88 3.31 18.13
CA GLU A 118 -33.13 2.89 19.51
C GLU A 118 -32.63 1.45 19.71
N GLY A 119 -31.76 1.26 20.70
CA GLY A 119 -31.15 -0.03 21.03
C GLY A 119 -29.84 -0.36 20.27
N ARG A 120 -29.34 0.51 19.40
CA ARG A 120 -27.99 0.36 18.83
C ARG A 120 -26.94 1.04 19.70
N ASP A 121 -25.78 0.40 19.82
CA ASP A 121 -24.65 0.98 20.55
C ASP A 121 -24.18 2.25 19.81
N ARG A 122 -24.08 3.34 20.57
CA ARG A 122 -23.57 4.62 20.06
C ARG A 122 -22.10 4.51 19.62
N GLY A 123 -21.32 3.65 20.30
CA GLY A 123 -19.94 3.35 19.95
C GLY A 123 -19.79 2.74 18.56
N ASP A 124 -20.66 1.78 18.21
CA ASP A 124 -20.70 1.17 16.88
C ASP A 124 -20.99 2.19 15.78
N LEU A 125 -21.91 3.12 16.01
CA LEU A 125 -22.26 4.16 15.06
C LEU A 125 -21.11 5.17 14.86
N ILE A 126 -20.41 5.53 15.93
CA ILE A 126 -19.24 6.41 15.88
C ILE A 126 -18.11 5.72 15.11
N SER A 127 -17.82 4.44 15.43
CA SER A 127 -16.81 3.64 14.74
C SER A 127 -17.07 3.55 13.23
N LEU A 128 -18.32 3.33 12.84
CA LEU A 128 -18.73 3.29 11.42
C LEU A 128 -18.47 4.63 10.72
N ILE A 129 -18.71 5.78 11.36
CA ILE A 129 -18.53 7.11 10.77
C ILE A 129 -17.07 7.54 10.73
N THR A 130 -16.24 6.97 11.61
CA THR A 130 -14.81 7.29 11.71
C THR A 130 -13.95 6.20 11.10
N ALA A 131 -13.65 5.14 11.82
CA ALA A 131 -12.66 4.13 11.45
C ALA A 131 -12.99 3.39 10.15
N ASP A 132 -14.26 2.99 9.94
CA ASP A 132 -14.63 2.25 8.74
C ASP A 132 -14.57 3.12 7.48
N ILE A 133 -14.93 4.41 7.60
CA ILE A 133 -14.86 5.34 6.47
C ILE A 133 -13.40 5.71 6.19
N GLU A 134 -12.55 5.88 7.20
CA GLU A 134 -11.11 6.12 7.04
C GLU A 134 -10.39 4.93 6.37
N ALA A 135 -10.81 3.69 6.66
CA ALA A 135 -10.30 2.51 5.97
C ALA A 135 -10.56 2.55 4.45
N LEU A 136 -11.66 3.18 4.01
CA LEU A 136 -11.96 3.39 2.58
C LEU A 136 -11.03 4.42 1.94
N GLU A 137 -10.60 5.45 2.69
CA GLU A 137 -9.60 6.41 2.21
C GLU A 137 -8.31 5.71 1.81
N VAL A 138 -7.77 4.88 2.70
CA VAL A 138 -6.56 4.08 2.45
C VAL A 138 -6.73 3.20 1.20
N PHE A 139 -7.90 2.56 1.04
CA PHE A 139 -8.19 1.73 -0.12
C PHE A 139 -8.14 2.53 -1.43
N TYR A 140 -8.75 3.71 -1.48
CA TYR A 140 -8.80 4.50 -2.70
C TYR A 140 -7.46 5.17 -3.03
N ALA A 141 -6.79 5.76 -2.04
CA ALA A 141 -5.53 6.47 -2.25
C ALA A 141 -4.35 5.52 -2.53
N HIS A 142 -4.33 4.35 -1.89
CA HIS A 142 -3.15 3.50 -1.87
C HIS A 142 -3.34 2.12 -2.55
N THR A 143 -4.50 1.85 -3.16
CA THR A 143 -4.75 0.56 -3.81
C THR A 143 -5.06 0.71 -5.29
N ILE A 144 -6.09 1.47 -5.67
CA ILE A 144 -6.58 1.49 -7.05
C ILE A 144 -5.56 2.13 -8.00
N SER A 145 -5.17 3.39 -7.75
CA SER A 145 -4.22 4.11 -8.62
C SER A 145 -2.87 3.41 -8.71
N PRO A 146 -2.21 3.00 -7.61
CA PRO A 146 -0.94 2.29 -7.67
C PRO A 146 -0.99 0.97 -8.44
N ILE A 147 -2.08 0.18 -8.30
CA ILE A 147 -2.23 -1.07 -9.07
C ILE A 147 -2.34 -0.78 -10.57
N CYS A 148 -3.16 0.21 -10.96
CA CYS A 148 -3.28 0.60 -12.36
C CYS A 148 -1.95 1.08 -12.94
N ILE A 149 -1.23 1.93 -12.21
CA ILE A 149 0.11 2.42 -12.58
C ILE A 149 1.07 1.24 -12.73
N ALA A 150 1.12 0.32 -11.76
CA ALA A 150 1.97 -0.86 -11.82
C ALA A 150 1.67 -1.73 -13.04
N CYS A 151 0.40 -2.02 -13.33
CA CYS A 151 0.01 -2.81 -14.50
C CYS A 151 0.45 -2.16 -15.81
N ILE A 152 0.23 -0.85 -15.97
CA ILE A 152 0.64 -0.12 -17.17
C ILE A 152 2.17 -0.09 -17.31
N CYS A 153 2.89 0.15 -16.21
CA CYS A 153 4.35 0.15 -16.21
C CYS A 153 4.92 -1.24 -16.52
N VAL A 154 4.35 -2.32 -15.97
CA VAL A 154 4.76 -3.70 -16.27
C VAL A 154 4.58 -3.99 -17.76
N ILE A 155 3.43 -3.67 -18.34
CA ILE A 155 3.16 -3.86 -19.77
C ILE A 155 4.14 -3.03 -20.62
N GLY A 156 4.28 -1.75 -20.29
CA GLY A 156 5.17 -0.83 -21.00
C GLY A 156 6.63 -1.25 -20.96
N MET A 157 7.14 -1.62 -19.78
CA MET A 157 8.54 -2.05 -19.62
C MET A 157 8.81 -3.41 -20.24
N THR A 158 7.89 -4.36 -20.10
CA THR A 158 8.01 -5.67 -20.77
C THR A 158 7.98 -5.50 -22.30
N GLY A 159 7.10 -4.66 -22.83
CA GLY A 159 7.04 -4.32 -24.24
C GLY A 159 8.31 -3.61 -24.74
N PHE A 160 8.83 -2.67 -23.96
CA PHE A 160 10.09 -1.97 -24.26
C PHE A 160 11.27 -2.94 -24.35
N VAL A 161 11.47 -3.81 -23.36
CA VAL A 161 12.54 -4.82 -23.39
C VAL A 161 12.28 -5.85 -24.49
N GLY A 162 11.01 -6.21 -24.73
CA GLY A 162 10.60 -7.15 -25.78
C GLY A 162 10.85 -6.64 -27.20
N SER A 163 10.89 -5.32 -27.40
CA SER A 163 11.25 -4.73 -28.69
C SER A 163 12.71 -4.97 -29.09
N TRP A 164 13.57 -5.30 -28.12
CA TRP A 164 14.96 -5.67 -28.35
C TRP A 164 15.12 -7.20 -28.49
N HIS A 165 14.60 -7.94 -27.51
CA HIS A 165 14.59 -9.40 -27.55
C HIS A 165 13.53 -9.99 -26.62
N ILE A 166 12.85 -11.05 -27.06
CA ILE A 166 11.74 -11.66 -26.34
C ILE A 166 12.17 -12.36 -25.05
N LEU A 167 13.34 -13.02 -25.00
CA LEU A 167 13.77 -13.80 -23.85
C LEU A 167 14.01 -12.94 -22.59
N PRO A 168 14.75 -11.83 -22.60
CA PRO A 168 14.86 -10.93 -21.47
C PRO A 168 13.50 -10.37 -21.02
N ALA A 169 12.59 -10.09 -21.98
CA ALA A 169 11.26 -9.61 -21.66
C ALA A 169 10.43 -10.64 -20.90
N LEU A 170 10.51 -11.92 -21.28
CA LEU A 170 9.83 -13.01 -20.57
C LEU A 170 10.38 -13.20 -19.16
N VAL A 171 11.70 -13.12 -18.98
CA VAL A 171 12.34 -13.19 -17.65
C VAL A 171 11.89 -12.01 -16.78
N LEU A 172 11.86 -10.80 -17.34
CA LEU A 172 11.38 -9.60 -16.64
C LEU A 172 9.92 -9.74 -16.23
N LEU A 173 9.06 -10.20 -17.14
CA LEU A 173 7.65 -10.44 -16.87
C LEU A 173 7.45 -11.48 -15.76
N ALA A 174 8.21 -12.58 -15.79
CA ALA A 174 8.18 -13.60 -14.74
C ALA A 174 8.56 -13.01 -13.37
N GLY A 175 9.60 -12.17 -13.32
CA GLY A 175 9.98 -11.43 -12.11
C GLY A 175 8.88 -10.50 -11.60
N TYR A 176 8.24 -9.74 -12.48
CA TYR A 176 7.10 -8.89 -12.10
C TYR A 176 5.92 -9.69 -11.56
N LEU A 177 5.59 -10.83 -12.15
CA LEU A 177 4.51 -11.69 -11.69
C LEU A 177 4.85 -12.35 -10.34
N LEU A 178 6.11 -12.77 -10.14
CA LEU A 178 6.58 -13.30 -8.87
C LEU A 178 6.48 -12.28 -7.74
N VAL A 179 7.01 -11.07 -7.95
CA VAL A 179 7.05 -10.01 -6.94
C VAL A 179 5.69 -9.34 -6.77
N GLY A 180 4.98 -9.07 -7.86
CA GLY A 180 3.73 -8.30 -7.84
C GLY A 180 2.47 -9.12 -7.54
N VAL A 181 2.48 -10.43 -7.77
CA VAL A 181 1.30 -11.29 -7.61
C VAL A 181 1.58 -12.47 -6.68
N ALA A 182 2.54 -13.31 -7.01
CA ALA A 182 2.74 -14.56 -6.28
C ALA A 182 3.16 -14.33 -4.82
N LEU A 183 4.12 -13.45 -4.60
CA LEU A 183 4.63 -13.13 -3.26
C LEU A 183 3.59 -12.44 -2.36
N PRO A 184 2.84 -11.41 -2.79
CA PRO A 184 1.77 -10.81 -1.98
C PRO A 184 0.67 -11.81 -1.62
N VAL A 185 0.24 -12.66 -2.56
CA VAL A 185 -0.78 -13.69 -2.30
C VAL A 185 -0.28 -14.72 -1.28
N TRP A 186 0.98 -15.16 -1.42
CA TRP A 186 1.60 -16.09 -0.48
C TRP A 186 1.78 -15.47 0.92
N SER A 187 2.28 -14.23 0.98
CA SER A 187 2.49 -13.48 2.22
C SER A 187 1.17 -13.21 2.94
N ALA A 188 0.11 -12.80 2.22
CA ALA A 188 -1.21 -12.55 2.80
C ALA A 188 -1.77 -13.80 3.49
N LYS A 189 -1.71 -14.96 2.83
CA LYS A 189 -2.18 -16.23 3.41
C LYS A 189 -1.46 -16.64 4.70
N ARG A 190 -0.17 -16.32 4.82
CA ARG A 190 0.66 -16.67 5.98
C ARG A 190 0.69 -15.59 7.06
N GLY A 191 0.58 -14.32 6.68
CA GLY A 191 0.62 -13.18 7.59
C GLY A 191 -0.65 -12.97 8.41
N ASP A 192 -1.79 -13.42 7.88
CA ASP A 192 -3.13 -13.20 8.42
C ASP A 192 -3.31 -13.68 9.87
N ARG A 193 -2.71 -14.83 10.22
CA ARG A 193 -2.81 -15.37 11.58
C ARG A 193 -2.05 -14.51 12.59
N ALA A 194 -0.80 -14.16 12.31
CA ALA A 194 0.02 -13.34 13.22
C ALA A 194 -0.57 -11.93 13.40
N ALA A 195 -1.10 -11.35 12.33
CA ALA A 195 -1.79 -10.05 12.38
C ALA A 195 -3.08 -10.10 13.19
N ARG A 196 -3.85 -11.20 13.12
CA ARG A 196 -5.04 -11.39 13.97
C ARG A 196 -4.67 -11.57 15.43
N GLU A 197 -3.67 -12.40 15.74
CA GLU A 197 -3.20 -12.62 17.10
C GLU A 197 -2.68 -11.32 17.73
N TYR A 198 -1.94 -10.49 16.97
CA TYR A 198 -1.51 -9.18 17.45
C TYR A 198 -2.69 -8.23 17.70
N ARG A 199 -3.67 -8.14 16.79
CA ARG A 199 -4.85 -7.28 16.98
C ARG A 199 -5.69 -7.71 18.18
N GLN A 200 -5.82 -9.01 18.42
CA GLN A 200 -6.51 -9.53 19.59
C GLN A 200 -5.78 -9.16 20.88
N ALA A 201 -4.46 -9.41 20.95
CA ALA A 201 -3.65 -9.04 22.11
C ALA A 201 -3.68 -7.53 22.39
N LEU A 202 -3.68 -6.70 21.33
CA LEU A 202 -3.82 -5.24 21.46
C LEU A 202 -5.19 -4.85 22.04
N ALA A 203 -6.27 -5.47 21.57
CA ALA A 203 -7.61 -5.22 22.08
C ALA A 203 -7.74 -5.64 23.56
N ASP A 204 -7.20 -6.80 23.92
CA ASP A 204 -7.22 -7.31 25.29
C ASP A 204 -6.39 -6.40 26.22
N THR A 205 -5.20 -5.96 25.79
CA THR A 205 -4.36 -5.02 26.54
C THR A 205 -5.07 -3.68 26.74
N ASN A 206 -5.66 -3.12 25.68
CA ASN A 206 -6.40 -1.86 25.75
C ASN A 206 -7.60 -1.97 26.71
N SER A 207 -8.35 -3.08 26.64
CA SER A 207 -9.48 -3.32 27.54
C SER A 207 -9.03 -3.40 28.99
N TYR A 208 -7.95 -4.12 29.28
CA TYR A 208 -7.40 -4.24 30.62
C TYR A 208 -6.93 -2.89 31.19
N VAL A 209 -6.24 -2.09 30.36
CA VAL A 209 -5.79 -0.74 30.75
C VAL A 209 -6.98 0.18 31.05
N LEU A 210 -8.00 0.19 30.15
CA LEU A 210 -9.20 1.01 30.35
C LEU A 210 -9.99 0.59 31.59
N GLU A 211 -10.12 -0.71 31.86
CA GLU A 211 -10.75 -1.23 33.06
C GLU A 211 -9.98 -0.82 34.32
N SER A 212 -8.64 -0.92 34.30
CA SER A 212 -7.77 -0.49 35.36
C SER A 212 -7.91 1.00 35.68
N LEU A 213 -8.03 1.85 34.65
CA LEU A 213 -8.25 3.29 34.80
C LEU A 213 -9.65 3.62 35.37
N ARG A 214 -10.68 2.90 34.89
CA ARG A 214 -12.05 3.09 35.40
C ARG A 214 -12.18 2.65 36.86
N GLY A 215 -11.51 1.55 37.25
CA GLY A 215 -11.45 1.03 38.59
C GLY A 215 -10.34 1.63 39.47
N LEU A 216 -9.70 2.73 39.06
CA LEU A 216 -8.54 3.29 39.77
C LEU A 216 -8.84 3.66 41.20
N LYS A 217 -10.05 4.21 41.47
CA LYS A 217 -10.49 4.56 42.84
C LYS A 217 -10.54 3.33 43.74
N ASP A 218 -11.09 2.24 43.23
CA ASP A 218 -11.22 0.98 43.99
C ASP A 218 -9.85 0.35 44.21
N THR A 219 -8.99 0.34 43.15
CA THR A 219 -7.61 -0.13 43.22
C THR A 219 -6.80 0.60 44.30
N LEU A 220 -6.96 1.93 44.41
CA LEU A 220 -6.29 2.73 45.43
C LEU A 220 -6.87 2.45 46.82
N GLN A 221 -8.20 2.31 46.95
CA GLN A 221 -8.88 2.05 48.20
C GLN A 221 -8.49 0.69 48.81
N TYR A 222 -8.35 -0.35 47.94
CA TYR A 222 -7.96 -1.69 48.35
C TYR A 222 -6.45 -1.93 48.30
N GLN A 223 -5.63 -0.93 47.99
CA GLN A 223 -4.15 -0.98 47.91
C GLN A 223 -3.64 -2.04 46.92
N ASP A 224 -4.40 -2.33 45.87
CA ASP A 224 -4.09 -3.36 44.83
C ASP A 224 -3.32 -2.80 43.62
N THR A 225 -2.59 -1.70 43.82
CA THR A 225 -1.87 -1.01 42.76
C THR A 225 -0.73 -1.83 42.15
N ALA A 226 -0.04 -2.61 42.99
CA ALA A 226 1.08 -3.45 42.55
C ALA A 226 0.59 -4.58 41.64
N ALA A 227 -0.47 -5.30 42.00
CA ALA A 227 -1.03 -6.37 41.19
C ALA A 227 -1.59 -5.85 39.83
N ARG A 228 -2.22 -4.66 39.87
CA ARG A 228 -2.67 -4.01 38.60
C ARG A 228 -1.52 -3.59 37.70
N ALA A 229 -0.44 -3.05 38.24
CA ALA A 229 0.74 -2.69 37.50
C ALA A 229 1.42 -3.93 36.89
N GLU A 230 1.55 -5.02 37.67
CA GLU A 230 2.07 -6.29 37.18
C GLU A 230 1.21 -6.86 36.03
N GLY A 231 -0.12 -6.81 36.17
CA GLY A 231 -1.05 -7.21 35.12
C GLY A 231 -0.89 -6.41 33.83
N ILE A 232 -0.72 -5.08 33.91
CA ILE A 232 -0.45 -4.23 32.74
C ILE A 232 0.88 -4.64 32.09
N THR A 233 1.91 -4.90 32.89
CA THR A 233 3.23 -5.34 32.40
C THR A 233 3.10 -6.68 31.67
N ALA A 234 2.44 -7.67 32.27
CA ALA A 234 2.23 -8.98 31.66
C ALA A 234 1.47 -8.90 30.31
N HIS A 235 0.40 -8.09 30.24
CA HIS A 235 -0.31 -7.84 28.98
C HIS A 235 0.57 -7.14 27.94
N SER A 236 1.41 -6.19 28.36
CA SER A 236 2.35 -5.49 27.47
C SER A 236 3.44 -6.41 26.94
N GLU A 237 4.00 -7.31 27.76
CA GLU A 237 4.97 -8.30 27.34
C GLU A 237 4.37 -9.29 26.32
N MET A 238 3.18 -9.81 26.59
CA MET A 238 2.48 -10.68 25.66
C MET A 238 2.19 -9.98 24.32
N LEU A 239 1.76 -8.72 24.36
CA LEU A 239 1.55 -7.89 23.18
C LEU A 239 2.87 -7.71 22.40
N GLY A 240 3.99 -7.46 23.10
CA GLY A 240 5.33 -7.34 22.54
C GLY A 240 5.77 -8.58 21.77
N GLU A 241 5.54 -9.78 22.33
CA GLU A 241 5.85 -11.05 21.64
C GLU A 241 5.00 -11.25 20.38
N LYS A 242 3.70 -10.92 20.41
CA LYS A 242 2.84 -10.98 19.22
C LYS A 242 3.26 -9.96 18.15
N GLN A 243 3.64 -8.76 18.57
CA GLN A 243 4.17 -7.72 17.67
C GLN A 243 5.48 -8.16 17.00
N LYS A 244 6.40 -8.74 17.78
CA LYS A 244 7.67 -9.27 17.29
C LYS A 244 7.45 -10.36 16.23
N ALA A 245 6.56 -11.31 16.49
CA ALA A 245 6.21 -12.36 15.53
C ALA A 245 5.62 -11.80 14.22
N MET A 246 4.76 -10.78 14.31
CA MET A 246 4.20 -10.07 13.15
C MET A 246 5.29 -9.33 12.38
N LYS A 247 6.14 -8.56 13.07
CA LYS A 247 7.23 -7.76 12.46
C LYS A 247 8.31 -8.62 11.84
N TYR A 248 8.64 -9.76 12.43
CA TYR A 248 9.56 -10.73 11.83
C TYR A 248 9.07 -11.22 10.47
N ARG A 249 7.77 -11.55 10.35
CA ARG A 249 7.17 -11.98 9.08
C ARG A 249 7.13 -10.87 8.04
N GLU A 250 6.84 -9.65 8.46
CA GLU A 250 6.90 -8.47 7.60
C GLU A 250 8.33 -8.26 7.06
N GLY A 251 9.32 -8.27 7.94
CA GLY A 251 10.74 -8.16 7.58
C GLY A 251 11.20 -9.28 6.63
N LEU A 252 10.78 -10.52 6.88
CA LEU A 252 11.08 -11.64 5.98
C LEU A 252 10.47 -11.44 4.59
N THR A 253 9.24 -10.94 4.51
CA THR A 253 8.58 -10.63 3.23
C THR A 253 9.35 -9.56 2.47
N VAL A 254 9.80 -8.49 3.15
CA VAL A 254 10.62 -7.43 2.54
C VAL A 254 11.97 -7.99 2.06
N ALA A 255 12.63 -8.83 2.85
CA ALA A 255 13.90 -9.46 2.46
C ALA A 255 13.74 -10.35 1.20
N ILE A 256 12.70 -11.19 1.17
CA ILE A 256 12.40 -12.02 -0.01
C ILE A 256 12.10 -11.15 -1.23
N THR A 257 11.31 -10.07 -1.07
CA THR A 257 11.01 -9.13 -2.15
C THR A 257 12.28 -8.56 -2.77
N ASN A 258 13.16 -8.00 -1.94
CA ASN A 258 14.40 -7.39 -2.39
C ASN A 258 15.34 -8.42 -3.06
N THR A 259 15.41 -9.63 -2.52
CA THR A 259 16.19 -10.73 -3.12
C THR A 259 15.63 -11.12 -4.48
N LEU A 260 14.31 -11.27 -4.62
CA LEU A 260 13.68 -11.61 -5.91
C LEU A 260 13.88 -10.51 -6.94
N ILE A 261 13.81 -9.23 -6.56
CA ILE A 261 14.11 -8.10 -7.45
C ILE A 261 15.54 -8.19 -7.95
N LEU A 262 16.51 -8.38 -7.04
CA LEU A 262 17.92 -8.50 -7.40
C LEU A 262 18.16 -9.69 -8.34
N LEU A 263 17.62 -10.85 -8.02
CA LEU A 263 17.72 -12.05 -8.88
C LEU A 263 17.09 -11.83 -10.26
N THR A 264 15.96 -11.12 -10.33
CA THR A 264 15.33 -10.78 -11.61
C THR A 264 16.24 -9.89 -12.45
N VAL A 265 16.85 -8.86 -11.86
CA VAL A 265 17.80 -7.97 -12.55
C VAL A 265 19.00 -8.75 -13.06
N LEU A 266 19.60 -9.59 -12.20
CA LEU A 266 20.76 -10.42 -12.58
C LEU A 266 20.38 -11.43 -13.68
N ALA A 267 19.21 -12.04 -13.63
CA ALA A 267 18.74 -12.96 -14.65
C ALA A 267 18.52 -12.26 -16.01
N VAL A 268 17.89 -11.07 -16.02
CA VAL A 268 17.71 -10.27 -17.24
C VAL A 268 19.06 -9.88 -17.83
N LEU A 269 20.01 -9.42 -17.01
CA LEU A 269 21.36 -9.08 -17.44
C LEU A 269 22.10 -10.31 -17.99
N GLY A 270 22.08 -11.44 -17.29
CA GLY A 270 22.73 -12.67 -17.71
C GLY A 270 22.20 -13.19 -19.06
N VAL A 271 20.87 -13.20 -19.23
CA VAL A 271 20.25 -13.59 -20.50
C VAL A 271 20.61 -12.61 -21.62
N SER A 272 20.60 -11.30 -21.33
CA SER A 272 20.95 -10.28 -22.33
C SER A 272 22.41 -10.39 -22.77
N LEU A 273 23.34 -10.65 -21.86
CA LEU A 273 24.76 -10.85 -22.17
C LEU A 273 25.00 -12.10 -23.03
N ASN A 274 24.32 -13.22 -22.69
CA ASN A 274 24.42 -14.45 -23.55
C ASN A 274 23.88 -14.28 -24.96
N LEU A 275 22.92 -13.39 -25.16
CA LEU A 275 22.36 -13.13 -26.48
C LEU A 275 23.21 -12.16 -27.31
N TYR A 276 24.10 -11.41 -26.66
CA TYR A 276 24.99 -10.46 -27.31
C TYR A 276 26.31 -11.11 -27.73
N GLN A 277 26.70 -12.24 -27.17
CA GLN A 277 27.84 -13.07 -27.56
C GLN A 277 27.52 -13.89 -28.82
#